data_d4f3f260aada6bbb9721d32476a1e073
#
_entry.id   d4f3f260aada6bbb9721d32476a1e073
#
_cell.length_a   1.000
_cell.length_b   1.000
_cell.length_c   1.000
_cell.angle_alpha   90.00
_cell.angle_beta   90.00
_cell.angle_gamma   90.00
#
_symmetry.space_group_name_H-M   'P 1'
#
loop_
_entity.id
_entity.type
_entity.pdbx_description
1 polymer ?
#
loop_
_entity_poly.entity_id
_entity_poly.type
_entity_poly.pdbx_seq_one_letter_code
_entity_poly.pdbx_strand_id
1 'polypeptide(L)'
;MLLEEKFLEFHRYASSHNLPLEAISVGDENKVLCEMHYAANAPRNIYSHTKSFTVTAVGLAMEEGKLSLEDHVAEVFKDKLPSNPDPNLEKIQLKHLLCMSSGFGKALLMNEDRRPGVGAPDYEKYMMAQPVPVEPGSAFCYSSADSILAAHMVCLLYTSPSPRDRSLS
;
A
#
# COMPACT_ATOMS: atom_id res chain seq x y z
N MET A 1 10.54 -16.06 -31.99
CA MET A 1 9.57 -14.99 -32.25
C MET A 1 10.07 -13.74 -31.56
N LEU A 2 10.25 -12.66 -32.30
CA LEU A 2 10.76 -11.39 -31.79
C LEU A 2 9.70 -10.74 -30.83
N LEU A 3 10.15 -9.93 -29.88
CA LEU A 3 9.25 -9.22 -28.95
C LEU A 3 8.20 -8.40 -29.71
N GLU A 4 8.61 -7.70 -30.74
CA GLU A 4 7.74 -6.89 -31.59
C GLU A 4 6.62 -7.72 -32.27
N GLU A 5 6.91 -8.93 -32.69
CA GLU A 5 5.90 -9.84 -33.26
C GLU A 5 4.86 -10.23 -32.21
N LYS A 6 5.30 -10.55 -30.99
CA LYS A 6 4.42 -10.85 -29.85
C LYS A 6 3.58 -9.64 -29.45
N PHE A 7 4.17 -8.46 -29.45
CA PHE A 7 3.48 -7.23 -29.14
C PHE A 7 2.37 -6.92 -30.15
N LEU A 8 2.65 -7.10 -31.45
CA LEU A 8 1.65 -6.95 -32.52
C LEU A 8 0.57 -8.03 -32.48
N GLU A 9 0.92 -9.26 -32.12
CA GLU A 9 -0.05 -10.35 -31.92
C GLU A 9 -1.02 -10.00 -30.78
N PHE A 10 -0.49 -9.53 -29.65
CA PHE A 10 -1.29 -9.05 -28.52
C PHE A 10 -2.19 -7.88 -28.93
N HIS A 11 -1.68 -6.89 -29.66
CA HIS A 11 -2.48 -5.77 -30.16
C HIS A 11 -3.66 -6.23 -31.00
N ARG A 12 -3.43 -7.16 -31.94
CA ARG A 12 -4.50 -7.73 -32.78
C ARG A 12 -5.54 -8.45 -31.93
N TYR A 13 -5.08 -9.25 -30.97
CA TYR A 13 -5.98 -9.94 -30.02
C TYR A 13 -6.81 -8.94 -29.22
N ALA A 14 -6.19 -7.95 -28.61
CA ALA A 14 -6.85 -6.93 -27.81
C ALA A 14 -7.92 -6.17 -28.64
N SER A 15 -7.58 -5.78 -29.85
CA SER A 15 -8.51 -5.08 -30.76
C SER A 15 -9.67 -5.95 -31.19
N SER A 16 -9.42 -7.22 -31.54
CA SER A 16 -10.48 -8.16 -31.97
C SER A 16 -11.45 -8.54 -30.85
N HIS A 17 -11.01 -8.45 -29.59
CA HIS A 17 -11.82 -8.75 -28.40
C HIS A 17 -12.36 -7.50 -27.69
N ASN A 18 -12.15 -6.31 -28.27
CA ASN A 18 -12.57 -5.04 -27.68
C ASN A 18 -12.11 -4.87 -26.21
N LEU A 19 -10.85 -5.26 -25.93
CA LEU A 19 -10.32 -5.06 -24.58
C LEU A 19 -10.21 -3.56 -24.26
N PRO A 20 -10.65 -3.10 -23.08
CA PRO A 20 -10.66 -1.69 -22.73
C PRO A 20 -9.24 -1.23 -22.32
N LEU A 21 -8.29 -1.24 -23.24
CA LEU A 21 -6.93 -0.79 -23.02
C LEU A 21 -6.79 0.68 -23.37
N GLU A 22 -6.08 1.44 -22.57
CA GLU A 22 -5.72 2.82 -22.85
C GLU A 22 -4.28 2.94 -23.35
N ALA A 23 -3.38 2.14 -22.79
CA ALA A 23 -2.00 2.03 -23.22
C ALA A 23 -1.41 0.70 -22.79
N ILE A 24 -0.34 0.30 -23.46
CA ILE A 24 0.53 -0.81 -23.06
C ILE A 24 1.98 -0.41 -23.29
N SER A 25 2.83 -0.71 -22.32
CA SER A 25 4.27 -0.52 -22.41
C SER A 25 4.97 -1.78 -21.93
N VAL A 26 5.98 -2.21 -22.65
CA VAL A 26 6.86 -3.32 -22.30
C VAL A 26 8.28 -2.80 -22.25
N GLY A 27 8.99 -3.04 -21.17
CA GLY A 27 10.35 -2.58 -20.98
C GLY A 27 11.20 -3.59 -20.23
N ASP A 28 12.49 -3.30 -20.18
CA ASP A 28 13.45 -3.93 -19.30
C ASP A 28 13.98 -2.89 -18.27
N GLU A 29 15.00 -3.25 -17.54
CA GLU A 29 15.63 -2.38 -16.52
C GLU A 29 16.26 -1.08 -17.08
N ASN A 30 16.51 -1.03 -18.40
CA ASN A 30 17.24 0.07 -19.05
C ASN A 30 16.33 0.97 -19.90
N LYS A 31 15.27 0.40 -20.53
CA LYS A 31 14.47 1.14 -21.51
C LYS A 31 13.09 0.53 -21.77
N VAL A 32 12.22 1.36 -22.33
CA VAL A 32 10.98 0.88 -22.97
C VAL A 32 11.34 0.23 -24.31
N LEU A 33 10.90 -1.01 -24.50
CA LEU A 33 11.15 -1.81 -25.70
C LEU A 33 10.03 -1.68 -26.73
N CYS A 34 8.77 -1.68 -26.25
CA CYS A 34 7.59 -1.50 -27.09
C CYS A 34 6.55 -0.68 -26.33
N GLU A 35 5.87 0.23 -27.01
CA GLU A 35 4.80 1.02 -26.43
C GLU A 35 3.69 1.29 -27.45
N MET A 36 2.44 1.28 -27.02
CA MET A 36 1.28 1.60 -27.82
C MET A 36 0.21 2.29 -26.99
N HIS A 37 -0.36 3.37 -27.51
CA HIS A 37 -1.45 4.11 -26.91
C HIS A 37 -2.74 3.91 -27.73
N TYR A 38 -3.81 3.51 -27.07
CA TYR A 38 -5.16 3.35 -27.62
C TYR A 38 -6.03 4.56 -27.35
N ALA A 39 -5.62 5.40 -26.38
CA ALA A 39 -6.27 6.64 -26.02
C ALA A 39 -5.24 7.77 -25.87
N ALA A 40 -5.69 9.01 -25.78
CA ALA A 40 -4.83 10.15 -25.54
C ALA A 40 -4.05 9.97 -24.23
N ASN A 41 -2.75 10.29 -24.25
CA ASN A 41 -1.92 10.26 -23.07
C ASN A 41 -2.34 11.42 -22.14
N ALA A 42 -2.99 11.10 -21.04
CA ALA A 42 -3.48 12.03 -20.04
C ALA A 42 -3.28 11.44 -18.63
N PRO A 43 -3.15 12.27 -17.59
CA PRO A 43 -3.11 11.79 -16.21
C PRO A 43 -4.30 10.90 -15.89
N ARG A 44 -4.04 9.76 -15.26
CA ARG A 44 -5.04 8.77 -14.87
C ARG A 44 -4.96 8.50 -13.37
N ASN A 45 -6.10 8.15 -12.79
CA ASN A 45 -6.12 7.59 -11.45
C ASN A 45 -5.61 6.14 -11.52
N ILE A 46 -4.52 5.86 -10.84
CA ILE A 46 -3.89 4.53 -10.84
C ILE A 46 -4.44 3.59 -9.76
N TYR A 47 -5.41 4.04 -8.95
CA TYR A 47 -6.07 3.24 -7.92
C TYR A 47 -5.06 2.44 -7.08
N SER A 48 -5.27 1.12 -6.97
CA SER A 48 -4.43 0.24 -6.14
C SER A 48 -2.99 0.07 -6.64
N HIS A 49 -2.67 0.50 -7.85
CA HIS A 49 -1.27 0.54 -8.29
C HIS A 49 -0.42 1.48 -7.40
N THR A 50 -1.06 2.45 -6.75
CA THR A 50 -0.43 3.30 -5.70
C THR A 50 0.26 2.46 -4.61
N LYS A 51 -0.22 1.26 -4.31
CA LYS A 51 0.40 0.36 -3.31
C LYS A 51 1.83 -0.04 -3.68
N SER A 52 2.13 -0.16 -4.97
CA SER A 52 3.51 -0.44 -5.45
C SER A 52 4.46 0.70 -5.10
N PHE A 53 4.01 1.95 -5.19
CA PHE A 53 4.80 3.11 -4.76
C PHE A 53 5.00 3.13 -3.25
N THR A 54 3.96 2.77 -2.48
CA THR A 54 4.08 2.64 -1.01
C THR A 54 5.12 1.60 -0.63
N VAL A 55 5.08 0.42 -1.26
CA VAL A 55 6.06 -0.67 -1.00
C VAL A 55 7.47 -0.23 -1.38
N THR A 56 7.64 0.48 -2.49
CA THR A 56 8.96 1.03 -2.88
C THR A 56 9.46 2.03 -1.84
N ALA A 57 8.61 2.93 -1.34
CA ALA A 57 8.98 3.89 -0.31
C ALA A 57 9.35 3.20 1.01
N VAL A 58 8.64 2.12 1.39
CA VAL A 58 8.99 1.28 2.54
C VAL A 58 10.39 0.66 2.32
N GLY A 59 10.66 0.10 1.14
CA GLY A 59 11.96 -0.47 0.80
C GLY A 59 13.12 0.52 0.94
N LEU A 60 12.94 1.74 0.44
CA LEU A 60 13.92 2.82 0.60
C LEU A 60 14.13 3.20 2.07
N ALA A 61 13.06 3.32 2.86
CA ALA A 61 13.17 3.60 4.29
C ALA A 61 13.88 2.46 5.07
N MET A 62 13.72 1.22 4.63
CA MET A 62 14.44 0.07 5.19
C MET A 62 15.92 0.10 4.81
N GLU A 63 16.26 0.45 3.58
CA GLU A 63 17.65 0.60 3.13
C GLU A 63 18.37 1.70 3.94
N GLU A 64 17.68 2.80 4.27
CA GLU A 64 18.18 3.86 5.15
C GLU A 64 18.22 3.44 6.64
N GLY A 65 17.82 2.23 6.99
CA GLY A 65 17.78 1.74 8.37
C GLY A 65 16.73 2.40 9.26
N LYS A 66 15.73 3.08 8.67
CA LYS A 66 14.68 3.80 9.39
C LYS A 66 13.46 2.96 9.71
N LEU A 67 13.21 1.91 8.93
CA LEU A 67 12.12 0.95 9.10
C LEU A 67 12.64 -0.48 9.10
N SER A 68 11.89 -1.35 9.77
CA SER A 68 12.05 -2.80 9.74
C SER A 68 10.72 -3.49 9.49
N LEU A 69 10.73 -4.63 8.85
CA LEU A 69 9.54 -5.48 8.69
C LEU A 69 8.93 -5.90 10.03
N GLU A 70 9.75 -5.93 11.09
CA GLU A 70 9.37 -6.31 12.45
C GLU A 70 8.85 -5.12 13.29
N ASP A 71 8.86 -3.89 12.77
CA ASP A 71 8.37 -2.73 13.50
C ASP A 71 6.87 -2.88 13.78
N HIS A 72 6.50 -2.69 15.05
CA HIS A 72 5.13 -2.83 15.53
C HIS A 72 4.29 -1.58 15.23
N VAL A 73 3.13 -1.78 14.63
CA VAL A 73 2.21 -0.70 14.25
C VAL A 73 1.75 0.07 15.48
N ALA A 74 1.43 -0.63 16.58
CA ALA A 74 0.99 -0.02 17.83
C ALA A 74 2.05 0.89 18.47
N GLU A 75 3.35 0.56 18.31
CA GLU A 75 4.44 1.39 18.81
C GLU A 75 4.58 2.70 18.03
N VAL A 76 4.45 2.60 16.70
CA VAL A 76 4.53 3.77 15.81
C VAL A 76 3.37 4.72 16.05
N PHE A 77 2.16 4.21 16.24
CA PHE A 77 0.94 4.98 16.43
C PHE A 77 0.47 5.00 17.88
N LYS A 78 1.38 4.92 18.85
CA LYS A 78 1.04 4.87 20.28
C LYS A 78 0.14 6.00 20.76
N ASP A 79 0.29 7.20 20.19
CA ASP A 79 -0.50 8.38 20.56
C ASP A 79 -1.95 8.32 20.01
N LYS A 80 -2.24 7.33 19.16
CA LYS A 80 -3.55 7.06 18.54
C LYS A 80 -4.27 5.86 19.15
N LEU A 81 -3.63 5.14 20.07
CA LEU A 81 -4.22 3.97 20.71
C LEU A 81 -5.42 4.36 21.58
N PRO A 82 -6.49 3.54 21.58
CA PRO A 82 -7.59 3.69 22.55
C PRO A 82 -7.11 3.29 23.96
N SER A 83 -7.91 3.63 24.99
CA SER A 83 -7.59 3.28 26.36
C SER A 83 -7.53 1.78 26.65
N ASN A 84 -8.18 0.97 25.81
CA ASN A 84 -8.17 -0.49 25.88
C ASN A 84 -8.03 -1.05 24.45
N PRO A 85 -6.80 -1.14 23.91
CA PRO A 85 -6.57 -1.68 22.59
C PRO A 85 -6.83 -3.19 22.53
N ASP A 86 -7.18 -3.69 21.34
CA ASP A 86 -7.27 -5.13 21.12
C ASP A 86 -5.88 -5.78 21.32
N PRO A 87 -5.75 -6.89 22.05
CA PRO A 87 -4.45 -7.53 22.30
C PRO A 87 -3.70 -7.95 21.02
N ASN A 88 -4.41 -8.28 19.93
CA ASN A 88 -3.80 -8.60 18.65
C ASN A 88 -3.28 -7.36 17.92
N LEU A 89 -3.77 -6.17 18.25
CA LEU A 89 -3.27 -4.91 17.67
C LEU A 89 -1.78 -4.72 17.95
N GLU A 90 -1.32 -5.08 19.16
CA GLU A 90 0.07 -4.98 19.55
C GLU A 90 1.00 -5.94 18.77
N LYS A 91 0.43 -7.00 18.18
CA LYS A 91 1.17 -7.98 17.38
C LYS A 91 1.31 -7.60 15.91
N ILE A 92 0.56 -6.60 15.45
CA ILE A 92 0.63 -6.18 14.04
C ILE A 92 1.99 -5.56 13.77
N GLN A 93 2.71 -6.13 12.81
CA GLN A 93 4.00 -5.65 12.32
C GLN A 93 3.88 -5.13 10.89
N LEU A 94 4.84 -4.31 10.44
CA LEU A 94 4.87 -3.77 9.08
C LEU A 94 4.71 -4.87 8.01
N LYS A 95 5.36 -6.03 8.17
CA LYS A 95 5.21 -7.17 7.25
C LYS A 95 3.76 -7.62 7.09
N HIS A 96 2.96 -7.59 8.15
CA HIS A 96 1.55 -7.98 8.10
C HIS A 96 0.73 -7.00 7.27
N LEU A 97 1.04 -5.71 7.33
CA LEU A 97 0.42 -4.68 6.49
C LEU A 97 0.76 -4.90 5.00
N LEU A 98 2.05 -5.13 4.70
CA LEU A 98 2.51 -5.35 3.32
C LEU A 98 1.92 -6.62 2.69
N CYS A 99 1.65 -7.64 3.51
CA CYS A 99 1.02 -8.90 3.08
C CYS A 99 -0.51 -8.89 3.15
N MET A 100 -1.17 -7.77 3.51
CA MET A 100 -2.62 -7.70 3.70
C MET A 100 -3.13 -8.75 4.70
N SER A 101 -2.40 -8.93 5.80
CA SER A 101 -2.66 -9.94 6.83
C SER A 101 -2.64 -9.36 8.25
N SER A 102 -3.04 -8.10 8.39
CA SER A 102 -3.07 -7.37 9.66
C SER A 102 -3.99 -7.98 10.74
N GLY A 103 -4.99 -8.77 10.32
CA GLY A 103 -5.88 -9.44 11.24
C GLY A 103 -7.21 -8.71 11.52
N PHE A 104 -7.46 -7.56 10.90
CA PHE A 104 -8.75 -6.84 11.05
C PHE A 104 -9.97 -7.64 10.57
N GLY A 105 -9.77 -8.73 9.82
CA GLY A 105 -10.82 -9.67 9.41
C GLY A 105 -11.83 -9.14 8.39
N LYS A 106 -11.73 -7.86 8.02
CA LYS A 106 -12.58 -7.20 7.01
C LYS A 106 -11.81 -6.10 6.30
N ALA A 107 -12.24 -5.74 5.10
CA ALA A 107 -11.72 -4.59 4.37
C ALA A 107 -12.11 -3.29 5.07
N LEU A 108 -11.13 -2.46 5.41
CA LEU A 108 -11.30 -1.17 6.08
C LEU A 108 -10.74 -0.03 5.24
N LEU A 109 -11.18 1.19 5.51
CA LEU A 109 -10.83 2.40 4.77
C LEU A 109 -11.05 2.22 3.25
N MET A 110 -12.17 1.57 2.90
CA MET A 110 -12.66 1.48 1.54
C MET A 110 -13.56 2.69 1.26
N ASN A 111 -13.85 2.95 0.02
CA ASN A 111 -14.75 3.98 -0.52
C ASN A 111 -15.28 5.04 0.48
N GLU A 112 -16.41 4.75 1.14
CA GLU A 112 -17.11 5.69 2.04
C GLU A 112 -16.29 6.06 3.28
N ASP A 113 -15.51 5.12 3.82
CA ASP A 113 -14.66 5.37 5.01
C ASP A 113 -13.62 6.48 4.76
N ARG A 114 -13.25 6.70 3.49
CA ARG A 114 -12.27 7.71 3.07
C ARG A 114 -12.93 8.98 2.50
N ARG A 115 -14.24 9.03 2.44
CA ARG A 115 -14.96 10.16 1.86
C ARG A 115 -14.89 11.38 2.80
N PRO A 116 -14.38 12.54 2.35
CA PRO A 116 -14.32 13.74 3.16
C PRO A 116 -15.68 14.12 3.73
N GLY A 117 -15.73 14.42 5.02
CA GLY A 117 -16.95 14.82 5.73
C GLY A 117 -17.94 13.68 6.04
N VAL A 118 -17.67 12.45 5.58
CA VAL A 118 -18.53 11.26 5.79
C VAL A 118 -17.76 10.16 6.50
N GLY A 119 -16.53 9.87 6.06
CA GLY A 119 -15.69 8.82 6.61
C GLY A 119 -14.88 9.25 7.83
N ALA A 120 -13.87 8.44 8.17
CA ALA A 120 -12.99 8.69 9.31
C ALA A 120 -12.13 9.96 9.09
N PRO A 121 -12.16 10.94 9.98
CA PRO A 121 -11.34 12.15 9.87
C PRO A 121 -9.87 11.92 10.20
N ASP A 122 -9.54 10.90 10.97
CA ASP A 122 -8.21 10.48 11.42
C ASP A 122 -8.10 8.97 11.21
N TYR A 123 -7.38 8.57 10.16
CA TYR A 123 -7.30 7.17 9.75
C TYR A 123 -6.54 6.31 10.76
N GLU A 124 -5.46 6.83 11.33
CA GLU A 124 -4.68 6.10 12.32
C GLU A 124 -5.52 5.83 13.56
N LYS A 125 -6.16 6.86 14.12
CA LYS A 125 -7.03 6.72 15.28
C LYS A 125 -8.19 5.77 15.00
N TYR A 126 -8.80 5.87 13.82
CA TYR A 126 -9.88 4.97 13.40
C TYR A 126 -9.39 3.52 13.38
N MET A 127 -8.22 3.27 12.78
CA MET A 127 -7.66 1.93 12.66
C MET A 127 -7.23 1.35 14.00
N MET A 128 -6.59 2.15 14.87
CA MET A 128 -6.16 1.69 16.20
C MET A 128 -7.35 1.33 17.10
N ALA A 129 -8.54 1.84 16.82
CA ALA A 129 -9.77 1.52 17.55
C ALA A 129 -10.54 0.30 16.98
N GLN A 130 -10.10 -0.29 15.87
CA GLN A 130 -10.79 -1.46 15.31
C GLN A 130 -10.43 -2.75 16.05
N PRO A 131 -11.38 -3.69 16.16
CA PRO A 131 -11.07 -5.04 16.64
C PRO A 131 -10.16 -5.78 15.67
N VAL A 132 -9.30 -6.64 16.20
CA VAL A 132 -8.38 -7.51 15.44
C VAL A 132 -8.72 -8.97 15.75
N PRO A 133 -9.84 -9.50 15.22
CA PRO A 133 -10.37 -10.82 15.59
C PRO A 133 -9.53 -11.98 15.05
N VAL A 134 -8.62 -11.73 14.13
CA VAL A 134 -7.78 -12.74 13.49
C VAL A 134 -6.33 -12.53 13.89
N GLU A 135 -5.60 -13.60 14.18
CA GLU A 135 -4.17 -13.51 14.50
C GLU A 135 -3.40 -12.88 13.33
N PRO A 136 -2.64 -11.79 13.54
CA PRO A 136 -1.84 -11.17 12.49
C PRO A 136 -0.91 -12.16 11.79
N GLY A 137 -0.90 -12.11 10.46
CA GLY A 137 -0.13 -13.02 9.61
C GLY A 137 -0.83 -14.35 9.28
N SER A 138 -1.95 -14.69 9.91
CA SER A 138 -2.60 -15.99 9.73
C SER A 138 -3.59 -16.06 8.56
N ALA A 139 -4.14 -14.93 8.12
CA ALA A 139 -5.12 -14.89 7.04
C ALA A 139 -4.98 -13.62 6.20
N PHE A 140 -5.16 -13.78 4.88
CA PHE A 140 -5.20 -12.68 3.94
C PHE A 140 -6.58 -12.01 3.93
N CYS A 141 -6.59 -10.68 4.03
CA CYS A 141 -7.79 -9.86 3.83
C CYS A 141 -7.42 -8.55 3.15
N TYR A 142 -7.73 -8.43 1.85
CA TYR A 142 -7.42 -7.22 1.11
C TYR A 142 -8.08 -5.99 1.71
N SER A 143 -7.26 -5.00 2.12
CA SER A 143 -7.72 -3.78 2.78
C SER A 143 -6.91 -2.56 2.35
N SER A 144 -7.57 -1.43 2.13
CA SER A 144 -6.87 -0.17 1.92
C SER A 144 -6.20 0.32 3.19
N ALA A 145 -6.72 -0.03 4.35
CA ALA A 145 -6.18 0.33 5.66
C ALA A 145 -4.72 -0.10 5.83
N ASP A 146 -4.39 -1.33 5.48
CA ASP A 146 -3.04 -1.88 5.60
C ASP A 146 -2.03 -1.03 4.81
N SER A 147 -2.35 -0.71 3.56
CA SER A 147 -1.47 0.12 2.73
C SER A 147 -1.41 1.59 3.19
N ILE A 148 -2.49 2.12 3.75
CA ILE A 148 -2.52 3.48 4.31
C ILE A 148 -1.66 3.54 5.58
N LEU A 149 -1.77 2.58 6.49
CA LEU A 149 -0.93 2.52 7.69
C LEU A 149 0.55 2.38 7.30
N ALA A 150 0.89 1.51 6.34
CA ALA A 150 2.27 1.38 5.87
C ALA A 150 2.81 2.70 5.28
N ALA A 151 2.00 3.41 4.49
CA ALA A 151 2.37 4.73 3.97
C ALA A 151 2.57 5.77 5.08
N HIS A 152 1.72 5.78 6.09
CA HIS A 152 1.82 6.69 7.23
C HIS A 152 3.04 6.37 8.11
N MET A 153 3.41 5.10 8.28
CA MET A 153 4.67 4.74 8.94
C MET A 153 5.87 5.38 8.22
N VAL A 154 5.92 5.33 6.89
CA VAL A 154 6.95 6.04 6.12
C VAL A 154 6.85 7.55 6.33
N CYS A 155 5.67 8.16 6.21
CA CYS A 155 5.49 9.61 6.36
C CYS A 155 6.00 10.12 7.71
N LEU A 156 5.71 9.42 8.81
CA LEU A 156 6.13 9.81 10.15
C LEU A 156 7.66 9.84 10.30
N LEU A 157 8.39 9.01 9.56
CA LEU A 157 9.86 8.97 9.61
C LEU A 157 10.50 10.21 8.97
N TYR A 158 9.84 10.81 7.98
CA TYR A 158 10.37 11.96 7.26
C TYR A 158 9.79 13.29 7.73
N THR A 159 8.74 13.26 8.56
CA THR A 159 8.07 14.46 9.10
C THR A 159 8.27 14.68 10.61
N SER A 160 8.77 13.66 11.31
CA SER A 160 9.07 13.71 12.75
C SER A 160 10.49 13.19 13.00
N PRO A 161 11.18 13.64 14.07
CA PRO A 161 12.43 12.99 14.51
C PRO A 161 12.16 11.51 14.72
N SER A 162 13.00 10.66 14.13
CA SER A 162 12.88 9.20 14.25
C SER A 162 12.77 8.78 15.71
N PRO A 163 11.96 7.75 16.04
CA PRO A 163 11.99 7.15 17.38
C PRO A 163 13.40 6.73 17.80
N ARG A 164 14.27 6.38 16.82
CA ARG A 164 15.69 6.06 17.06
C ARG A 164 16.52 7.30 17.39
N ASP A 165 16.19 8.47 16.86
CA ASP A 165 16.86 9.73 17.17
C ASP A 165 16.49 10.26 18.56
N ARG A 166 15.30 9.88 19.08
CA ARG A 166 14.85 10.22 20.45
C ARG A 166 15.57 9.41 21.56
N SER A 167 16.20 8.30 21.19
CA SER A 167 16.96 7.46 22.14
C SER A 167 18.40 7.92 22.33
N LEU A 168 18.86 8.92 21.56
CA LEU A 168 20.22 9.47 21.59
C LEU A 168 20.29 10.90 22.20
N SER A 169 19.18 11.40 22.73
CA SER A 169 19.09 12.70 23.41
C SER A 169 18.77 12.47 24.95
#